data_0c6d8393a84464ef6db11c49163812fe
#
_entry.id   0c6d8393a84464ef6db11c49163812fe
#
_cell.length_a   1.000
_cell.length_b   1.000
_cell.length_c   1.000
_cell.angle_alpha   90.00
_cell.angle_beta   90.00
_cell.angle_gamma   90.00
#
_symmetry.space_group_name_H-M   'P 1'
#
loop_
_entity.id
_entity.type
_entity.pdbx_description
1 polymer ?
#
loop_
_entity_poly.entity_id
_entity_poly.type
_entity_poly.pdbx_seq_one_letter_code
_entity_poly.pdbx_strand_id
1 'polypeptide(L)'
;MQITVNGHATYIYTGGKKLAPDAVADLPVVVFIHGAQQDHSCWGLQSRWFAHHGFSVLAPDLPGHGLSAGEPLASVEAIADWIVAMLDTLGVAQASIVGHSMGSLVSIELAVRHAARVKQAALIGTSLPMPVAPVLLDAARDNEPKAAAMINEWSYSASGQIGGNTVPGLWLLGVNQRLMARQKPGVFHADLAACNAYVRTLDTLSVIAAPVLVIAGSQDKMTSPKVAKAVQAAIPGACLASIAGSGHALMAERPDAVLDALISFLTQE
;
A
#
# COMPACT_ATOMS: atom_id res chain seq x y z
N MET A 1 -9.49 -5.08 14.39
CA MET A 1 -9.66 -4.39 15.69
C MET A 1 -10.02 -2.93 15.48
N GLN A 2 -10.48 -2.26 16.52
CA GLN A 2 -10.75 -0.82 16.45
C GLN A 2 -10.01 -0.12 17.58
N ILE A 3 -9.31 0.98 17.27
CA ILE A 3 -8.57 1.81 18.22
C ILE A 3 -8.88 3.28 17.98
N THR A 4 -8.34 4.17 18.80
CA THR A 4 -8.41 5.63 18.58
C THR A 4 -7.04 6.16 18.27
N VAL A 5 -6.85 6.79 17.11
CA VAL A 5 -5.60 7.46 16.69
C VAL A 5 -5.91 8.93 16.47
N ASN A 6 -5.16 9.82 17.12
CA ASN A 6 -5.36 11.27 17.03
C ASN A 6 -6.83 11.73 17.26
N GLY A 7 -7.54 11.05 18.18
CA GLY A 7 -8.94 11.36 18.51
C GLY A 7 -10.00 10.76 17.57
N HIS A 8 -9.61 10.02 16.53
CA HIS A 8 -10.52 9.41 15.56
C HIS A 8 -10.53 7.89 15.66
N ALA A 9 -11.73 7.30 15.55
CA ALA A 9 -11.88 5.84 15.48
C ALA A 9 -11.19 5.30 14.23
N THR A 10 -10.30 4.34 14.42
CA THR A 10 -9.49 3.73 13.38
C THR A 10 -9.75 2.24 13.33
N TYR A 11 -10.11 1.74 12.16
CA TYR A 11 -10.24 0.31 11.92
C TYR A 11 -8.91 -0.27 11.42
N ILE A 12 -8.50 -1.40 11.99
CA ILE A 12 -7.31 -2.15 11.57
C ILE A 12 -7.71 -3.61 11.36
N TYR A 13 -7.53 -4.10 10.14
CA TYR A 13 -7.67 -5.52 9.85
C TYR A 13 -6.40 -6.26 10.31
N THR A 14 -6.59 -7.37 11.00
CA THR A 14 -5.53 -8.14 11.66
C THR A 14 -5.29 -9.50 11.01
N GLY A 15 -5.51 -9.59 9.69
CA GLY A 15 -5.31 -10.83 8.94
C GLY A 15 -6.33 -11.93 9.25
N GLY A 16 -7.51 -11.58 9.80
CA GLY A 16 -8.56 -12.53 10.19
C GLY A 16 -8.34 -13.20 11.53
N LYS A 17 -7.30 -12.83 12.28
CA LYS A 17 -7.00 -13.33 13.63
C LYS A 17 -7.45 -12.28 14.65
N LYS A 18 -8.05 -12.71 15.76
CA LYS A 18 -8.33 -11.79 16.87
C LYS A 18 -6.99 -11.36 17.49
N LEU A 19 -6.77 -10.08 17.58
CA LEU A 19 -5.58 -9.48 18.18
C LEU A 19 -6.05 -8.35 19.10
N ALA A 20 -5.68 -8.42 20.38
CA ALA A 20 -5.93 -7.35 21.33
C ALA A 20 -4.88 -6.23 21.14
N PRO A 21 -5.25 -4.96 21.34
CA PRO A 21 -4.31 -3.84 21.13
C PRO A 21 -3.04 -3.93 21.98
N ASP A 22 -3.14 -4.41 23.20
CA ASP A 22 -2.03 -4.61 24.15
C ASP A 22 -1.14 -5.81 23.83
N ALA A 23 -1.60 -6.75 22.99
CA ALA A 23 -0.84 -7.92 22.55
C ALA A 23 -0.16 -7.74 21.17
N VAL A 24 -0.29 -6.56 20.54
CA VAL A 24 0.27 -6.33 19.20
C VAL A 24 1.80 -6.45 19.20
N ALA A 25 2.45 -5.89 20.22
CA ALA A 25 3.90 -5.86 20.31
C ALA A 25 4.55 -7.17 20.77
N ASP A 26 3.76 -8.21 21.11
CA ASP A 26 4.27 -9.52 21.55
C ASP A 26 4.90 -10.32 20.40
N LEU A 27 4.57 -9.98 19.15
CA LEU A 27 5.08 -10.64 17.95
C LEU A 27 5.71 -9.60 17.00
N PRO A 28 6.56 -10.02 16.06
CA PRO A 28 7.01 -9.15 14.98
C PRO A 28 5.83 -8.52 14.25
N VAL A 29 5.84 -7.19 14.13
CA VAL A 29 4.73 -6.43 13.55
C VAL A 29 4.97 -6.20 12.06
N VAL A 30 3.94 -6.42 11.24
CA VAL A 30 3.90 -6.01 9.83
C VAL A 30 2.70 -5.10 9.58
N VAL A 31 2.97 -3.92 8.98
CA VAL A 31 1.96 -2.93 8.60
C VAL A 31 1.75 -2.99 7.09
N PHE A 32 0.50 -3.13 6.64
CA PHE A 32 0.11 -3.12 5.24
C PHE A 32 -0.63 -1.83 4.92
N ILE A 33 -0.02 -0.94 4.12
CA ILE A 33 -0.55 0.38 3.76
C ILE A 33 -1.14 0.33 2.35
N HIS A 34 -2.44 0.57 2.24
CA HIS A 34 -3.17 0.50 0.96
C HIS A 34 -2.86 1.69 0.03
N GLY A 35 -3.23 1.56 -1.23
CA GLY A 35 -3.15 2.61 -2.26
C GLY A 35 -4.34 3.57 -2.23
N ALA A 36 -4.32 4.55 -3.16
CA ALA A 36 -5.38 5.53 -3.31
C ALA A 36 -6.75 4.88 -3.53
N GLN A 37 -7.80 5.42 -2.89
CA GLN A 37 -9.19 4.98 -2.99
C GLN A 37 -9.40 3.50 -2.60
N GLN A 38 -8.51 2.92 -1.80
CA GLN A 38 -8.60 1.54 -1.32
C GLN A 38 -8.84 1.49 0.19
N ASP A 39 -8.78 0.31 0.77
CA ASP A 39 -8.81 0.03 2.21
C ASP A 39 -8.08 -1.30 2.50
N HIS A 40 -8.11 -1.75 3.76
CA HIS A 40 -7.46 -2.98 4.21
C HIS A 40 -7.76 -4.21 3.35
N SER A 41 -8.91 -4.28 2.67
CA SER A 41 -9.34 -5.48 1.97
C SER A 41 -8.52 -5.78 0.72
N CYS A 42 -7.78 -4.81 0.17
CA CYS A 42 -6.82 -5.07 -0.90
C CYS A 42 -5.68 -6.02 -0.48
N TRP A 43 -5.46 -6.17 0.83
CA TRP A 43 -4.44 -7.01 1.44
C TRP A 43 -4.92 -8.38 1.93
N GLY A 44 -6.19 -8.71 1.68
CA GLY A 44 -6.82 -9.91 2.25
C GLY A 44 -6.08 -11.22 1.98
N LEU A 45 -5.43 -11.35 0.82
CA LEU A 45 -4.70 -12.56 0.44
C LEU A 45 -3.30 -12.64 1.06
N GLN A 46 -2.59 -11.50 1.19
CA GLN A 46 -1.24 -11.44 1.74
C GLN A 46 -1.26 -11.43 3.28
N SER A 47 -2.04 -10.56 3.88
CA SER A 47 -2.07 -10.33 5.32
C SER A 47 -2.44 -11.56 6.14
N ARG A 48 -3.34 -12.42 5.62
CA ARG A 48 -3.78 -13.64 6.33
C ARG A 48 -2.63 -14.61 6.57
N TRP A 49 -1.75 -14.79 5.61
CA TRP A 49 -0.60 -15.68 5.77
C TRP A 49 0.27 -15.23 6.95
N PHE A 50 0.66 -13.96 6.99
CA PHE A 50 1.51 -13.43 8.08
C PHE A 50 0.83 -13.55 9.45
N ALA A 51 -0.47 -13.25 9.55
CA ALA A 51 -1.21 -13.38 10.80
C ALA A 51 -1.20 -14.82 11.37
N HIS A 52 -1.15 -15.83 10.50
CA HIS A 52 -1.12 -17.23 10.89
C HIS A 52 0.29 -17.84 10.98
N HIS A 53 1.34 -17.06 10.68
CA HIS A 53 2.74 -17.49 10.70
C HIS A 53 3.63 -16.63 11.61
N GLY A 54 3.10 -16.26 12.79
CA GLY A 54 3.91 -15.65 13.84
C GLY A 54 4.08 -14.14 13.76
N PHE A 55 3.23 -13.42 13.01
CA PHE A 55 3.25 -11.96 12.94
C PHE A 55 1.99 -11.34 13.56
N SER A 56 2.16 -10.18 14.16
CA SER A 56 1.08 -9.23 14.39
C SER A 56 0.85 -8.41 13.13
N VAL A 57 -0.31 -8.59 12.51
CA VAL A 57 -0.68 -7.91 11.26
C VAL A 57 -1.50 -6.67 11.55
N LEU A 58 -1.09 -5.54 10.96
CA LEU A 58 -1.81 -4.28 10.99
C LEU A 58 -2.06 -3.82 9.54
N ALA A 59 -3.28 -3.97 9.05
CA ALA A 59 -3.72 -3.37 7.79
C ALA A 59 -4.78 -2.31 8.11
N PRO A 60 -4.37 -1.05 8.41
CA PRO A 60 -5.30 0.00 8.74
C PRO A 60 -6.10 0.46 7.52
N ASP A 61 -7.35 0.85 7.76
CA ASP A 61 -7.99 1.81 6.90
C ASP A 61 -7.45 3.19 7.26
N LEU A 62 -6.84 3.90 6.32
CA LEU A 62 -6.33 5.25 6.54
C LEU A 62 -7.47 6.22 6.94
N PRO A 63 -7.19 7.36 7.57
CA PRO A 63 -8.22 8.35 7.88
C PRO A 63 -9.09 8.68 6.66
N GLY A 64 -10.40 8.68 6.84
CA GLY A 64 -11.37 8.90 5.77
C GLY A 64 -11.71 7.66 4.94
N HIS A 65 -10.96 6.56 5.02
CA HIS A 65 -11.15 5.36 4.22
C HIS A 65 -11.91 4.26 4.97
N GLY A 66 -12.58 3.42 4.20
CA GLY A 66 -13.20 2.18 4.69
C GLY A 66 -14.04 2.37 5.94
N LEU A 67 -13.64 1.74 7.04
CA LEU A 67 -14.31 1.76 8.32
C LEU A 67 -13.67 2.77 9.31
N SER A 68 -12.62 3.50 8.91
CA SER A 68 -11.98 4.52 9.71
C SER A 68 -12.72 5.86 9.64
N ALA A 69 -12.75 6.57 10.77
CA ALA A 69 -13.29 7.92 10.85
C ALA A 69 -12.27 8.97 10.39
N GLY A 70 -12.71 10.23 10.41
CA GLY A 70 -11.90 11.39 10.03
C GLY A 70 -11.98 11.70 8.53
N GLU A 71 -11.19 12.69 8.14
CA GLU A 71 -11.02 13.12 6.75
C GLU A 71 -9.74 12.50 6.18
N PRO A 72 -9.63 12.34 4.83
CA PRO A 72 -8.39 11.90 4.21
C PRO A 72 -7.27 12.91 4.48
N LEU A 73 -6.06 12.40 4.69
CA LEU A 73 -4.90 13.24 4.99
C LEU A 73 -4.36 13.88 3.69
N ALA A 74 -3.96 15.14 3.79
CA ALA A 74 -3.65 15.97 2.62
C ALA A 74 -2.29 15.70 1.98
N SER A 75 -1.41 14.92 2.61
CA SER A 75 -0.07 14.64 2.06
C SER A 75 0.46 13.27 2.50
N VAL A 76 1.41 12.76 1.73
CA VAL A 76 2.13 11.50 2.03
C VAL A 76 2.85 11.60 3.38
N GLU A 77 3.43 12.75 3.69
CA GLU A 77 4.12 13.02 4.95
C GLU A 77 3.15 12.94 6.14
N ALA A 78 1.95 13.51 6.01
CA ALA A 78 0.94 13.45 7.05
C ALA A 78 0.44 12.01 7.27
N ILE A 79 0.33 11.21 6.20
CA ILE A 79 -0.02 9.80 6.32
C ILE A 79 1.09 9.03 7.03
N ALA A 80 2.36 9.30 6.73
CA ALA A 80 3.48 8.67 7.41
C ALA A 80 3.51 9.01 8.91
N ASP A 81 3.30 10.28 9.27
CA ASP A 81 3.21 10.72 10.67
C ASP A 81 2.02 10.06 11.39
N TRP A 82 0.89 9.88 10.70
CA TRP A 82 -0.27 9.18 11.24
C TRP A 82 0.01 7.68 11.48
N ILE A 83 0.74 7.00 10.60
CA ILE A 83 1.18 5.60 10.81
C ILE A 83 2.06 5.52 12.07
N VAL A 84 2.96 6.47 12.29
CA VAL A 84 3.76 6.53 13.52
C VAL A 84 2.87 6.69 14.75
N ALA A 85 1.89 7.60 14.72
CA ALA A 85 0.94 7.78 15.82
C ALA A 85 0.10 6.51 16.10
N MET A 86 -0.25 5.76 15.06
CA MET A 86 -0.91 4.45 15.20
C MET A 86 0.01 3.43 15.90
N LEU A 87 1.28 3.36 15.52
CA LEU A 87 2.26 2.48 16.16
C LEU A 87 2.48 2.87 17.63
N ASP A 88 2.52 4.17 17.95
CA ASP A 88 2.65 4.68 19.32
C ASP A 88 1.44 4.29 20.18
N THR A 89 0.24 4.41 19.63
CA THR A 89 -1.02 4.00 20.30
C THR A 89 -1.02 2.51 20.65
N LEU A 90 -0.35 1.69 19.84
CA LEU A 90 -0.27 0.22 20.01
C LEU A 90 1.00 -0.22 20.77
N GLY A 91 1.83 0.70 21.24
CA GLY A 91 3.09 0.39 21.93
C GLY A 91 4.14 -0.30 21.05
N VAL A 92 4.03 -0.17 19.72
CA VAL A 92 4.93 -0.80 18.75
C VAL A 92 6.12 0.12 18.49
N ALA A 93 7.31 -0.29 18.90
CA ALA A 93 8.54 0.49 18.71
C ALA A 93 9.00 0.49 17.23
N GLN A 94 8.93 -0.65 16.56
CA GLN A 94 9.39 -0.85 15.18
C GLN A 94 8.54 -1.89 14.45
N ALA A 95 8.32 -1.69 13.14
CA ALA A 95 7.54 -2.61 12.32
C ALA A 95 8.17 -2.82 10.92
N SER A 96 7.86 -3.95 10.30
CA SER A 96 8.03 -4.14 8.85
C SER A 96 6.90 -3.41 8.12
N ILE A 97 7.21 -2.65 7.08
CA ILE A 97 6.24 -1.82 6.36
C ILE A 97 6.05 -2.35 4.95
N VAL A 98 4.82 -2.59 4.54
CA VAL A 98 4.45 -3.02 3.18
C VAL A 98 3.47 -2.00 2.62
N GLY A 99 3.83 -1.31 1.55
CA GLY A 99 2.98 -0.29 0.96
C GLY A 99 2.76 -0.51 -0.54
N HIS A 100 1.52 -0.30 -0.99
CA HIS A 100 1.16 -0.36 -2.41
C HIS A 100 0.84 1.03 -2.96
N SER A 101 1.37 1.37 -4.14
CA SER A 101 1.07 2.63 -4.84
C SER A 101 1.28 3.83 -3.92
N MET A 102 0.26 4.64 -3.59
CA MET A 102 0.34 5.69 -2.56
C MET A 102 0.98 5.17 -1.26
N GLY A 103 0.58 4.00 -0.79
CA GLY A 103 1.16 3.37 0.41
C GLY A 103 2.67 3.10 0.27
N SER A 104 3.19 2.93 -0.95
CA SER A 104 4.64 2.79 -1.18
C SER A 104 5.39 4.12 -0.98
N LEU A 105 4.78 5.25 -1.34
CA LEU A 105 5.33 6.58 -1.04
C LEU A 105 5.34 6.83 0.47
N VAL A 106 4.28 6.44 1.17
CA VAL A 106 4.21 6.50 2.64
C VAL A 106 5.30 5.64 3.26
N SER A 107 5.56 4.45 2.71
CA SER A 107 6.64 3.55 3.18
C SER A 107 8.03 4.17 2.97
N ILE A 108 8.26 4.84 1.84
CA ILE A 108 9.48 5.61 1.59
C ILE A 108 9.63 6.73 2.63
N GLU A 109 8.56 7.50 2.86
CA GLU A 109 8.58 8.62 3.79
C GLU A 109 8.86 8.16 5.23
N LEU A 110 8.27 7.04 5.65
CA LEU A 110 8.57 6.39 6.93
C LEU A 110 10.05 5.99 7.02
N ALA A 111 10.59 5.36 5.99
CA ALA A 111 11.99 4.90 5.99
C ALA A 111 13.00 6.07 6.02
N VAL A 112 12.64 7.23 5.46
CA VAL A 112 13.49 8.41 5.45
C VAL A 112 13.37 9.24 6.73
N ARG A 113 12.13 9.58 7.15
CA ARG A 113 11.90 10.49 8.29
C ARG A 113 11.81 9.79 9.64
N HIS A 114 11.35 8.55 9.63
CA HIS A 114 11.10 7.77 10.83
C HIS A 114 11.88 6.45 10.82
N ALA A 115 13.16 6.49 10.40
CA ALA A 115 13.99 5.31 10.17
C ALA A 115 14.04 4.35 11.37
N ALA A 116 14.04 4.86 12.61
CA ALA A 116 14.01 4.04 13.83
C ALA A 116 12.72 3.22 13.99
N ARG A 117 11.63 3.56 13.27
CA ARG A 117 10.34 2.88 13.33
C ARG A 117 10.20 1.80 12.25
N VAL A 118 11.13 1.73 11.28
CA VAL A 118 11.08 0.82 10.13
C VAL A 118 12.14 -0.26 10.27
N LYS A 119 11.72 -1.51 10.49
CA LYS A 119 12.62 -2.67 10.48
C LYS A 119 13.08 -2.99 9.06
N GLN A 120 12.16 -3.01 8.11
CA GLN A 120 12.36 -3.25 6.69
C GLN A 120 11.13 -2.76 5.91
N ALA A 121 11.25 -2.48 4.62
CA ALA A 121 10.15 -1.99 3.81
C ALA A 121 10.00 -2.73 2.49
N ALA A 122 8.75 -3.06 2.11
CA ALA A 122 8.40 -3.57 0.79
C ALA A 122 7.56 -2.53 0.04
N LEU A 123 8.05 -2.10 -1.12
CA LEU A 123 7.45 -1.07 -1.97
C LEU A 123 6.82 -1.75 -3.19
N ILE A 124 5.50 -1.83 -3.24
CA ILE A 124 4.76 -2.52 -4.29
C ILE A 124 4.13 -1.51 -5.24
N GLY A 125 4.39 -1.64 -6.55
CA GLY A 125 3.87 -0.71 -7.54
C GLY A 125 4.30 0.74 -7.24
N THR A 126 5.60 0.95 -7.05
CA THR A 126 6.18 2.23 -6.63
C THR A 126 6.73 3.04 -7.81
N SER A 127 6.69 4.35 -7.67
CA SER A 127 7.30 5.32 -8.59
C SER A 127 7.76 6.54 -7.81
N LEU A 128 8.87 7.13 -8.21
CA LEU A 128 9.32 8.42 -7.65
C LEU A 128 9.98 9.25 -8.75
N PRO A 129 9.41 10.45 -9.06
CA PRO A 129 8.13 10.97 -8.57
C PRO A 129 6.94 10.09 -9.01
N MET A 130 5.75 10.33 -8.42
CA MET A 130 4.50 9.67 -8.80
C MET A 130 3.49 10.72 -9.33
N PRO A 131 3.74 11.29 -10.51
CA PRO A 131 2.83 12.26 -11.09
C PRO A 131 1.50 11.61 -11.45
N VAL A 132 0.41 12.31 -11.18
CA VAL A 132 -0.94 11.88 -11.56
C VAL A 132 -1.33 12.61 -12.84
N ALA A 133 -1.81 11.86 -13.84
CA ALA A 133 -2.29 12.44 -15.09
C ALA A 133 -3.42 13.47 -14.81
N PRO A 134 -3.35 14.69 -15.37
CA PRO A 134 -4.35 15.75 -15.10
C PRO A 134 -5.79 15.26 -15.34
N VAL A 135 -6.02 14.52 -16.41
CA VAL A 135 -7.34 13.95 -16.74
C VAL A 135 -7.89 13.02 -15.65
N LEU A 136 -7.02 12.30 -14.94
CA LEU A 136 -7.43 11.43 -13.82
C LEU A 136 -7.71 12.28 -12.56
N LEU A 137 -6.87 13.27 -12.29
CA LEU A 137 -7.04 14.17 -11.14
C LEU A 137 -8.34 14.97 -11.24
N ASP A 138 -8.61 15.53 -12.43
CA ASP A 138 -9.87 16.24 -12.71
C ASP A 138 -11.08 15.30 -12.62
N ALA A 139 -10.98 14.09 -13.17
CA ALA A 139 -12.06 13.11 -13.06
C ALA A 139 -12.31 12.70 -11.61
N ALA A 140 -11.27 12.53 -10.78
CA ALA A 140 -11.43 12.19 -9.37
C ALA A 140 -12.12 13.29 -8.57
N ARG A 141 -11.93 14.58 -8.97
CA ARG A 141 -12.62 15.71 -8.36
C ARG A 141 -14.07 15.83 -8.80
N ASP A 142 -14.33 15.71 -10.12
CA ASP A 142 -15.59 16.13 -10.74
C ASP A 142 -16.49 14.95 -11.10
N ASN A 143 -15.94 13.73 -11.24
CA ASN A 143 -16.67 12.52 -11.66
C ASN A 143 -15.93 11.25 -11.19
N GLU A 144 -16.00 10.96 -9.89
CA GLU A 144 -15.32 9.78 -9.28
C GLU A 144 -15.61 8.45 -9.99
N PRO A 145 -16.84 8.14 -10.44
CA PRO A 145 -17.08 6.90 -11.19
C PRO A 145 -16.25 6.81 -12.48
N LYS A 146 -16.03 7.92 -13.18
CA LYS A 146 -15.15 7.97 -14.37
C LYS A 146 -13.70 7.73 -13.97
N ALA A 147 -13.23 8.36 -12.91
CA ALA A 147 -11.88 8.14 -12.40
C ALA A 147 -11.65 6.68 -11.98
N ALA A 148 -12.61 6.06 -11.30
CA ALA A 148 -12.56 4.65 -10.91
C ALA A 148 -12.50 3.72 -12.14
N ALA A 149 -13.24 4.01 -13.20
CA ALA A 149 -13.17 3.26 -14.45
C ALA A 149 -11.79 3.38 -15.12
N MET A 150 -11.20 4.59 -15.14
CA MET A 150 -9.85 4.81 -15.67
C MET A 150 -8.79 4.02 -14.87
N ILE A 151 -8.85 4.06 -13.54
CA ILE A 151 -7.94 3.29 -12.68
C ILE A 151 -8.10 1.79 -12.95
N ASN A 152 -9.31 1.28 -13.08
CA ASN A 152 -9.53 -0.13 -13.40
C ASN A 152 -8.90 -0.52 -14.74
N GLU A 153 -9.03 0.32 -15.76
CA GLU A 153 -8.42 0.05 -17.06
C GLU A 153 -6.87 0.07 -16.99
N TRP A 154 -6.31 1.01 -16.25
CA TRP A 154 -4.85 1.20 -16.22
C TRP A 154 -4.12 0.26 -15.25
N SER A 155 -4.80 -0.18 -14.18
CA SER A 155 -4.18 -0.97 -13.12
C SER A 155 -4.03 -2.45 -13.46
N TYR A 156 -4.86 -2.98 -14.36
CA TYR A 156 -4.83 -4.41 -14.65
C TYR A 156 -4.15 -4.71 -15.99
N SER A 157 -3.43 -5.83 -16.03
CA SER A 157 -2.90 -6.38 -17.26
C SER A 157 -4.02 -6.73 -18.23
N ALA A 158 -3.73 -6.81 -19.54
CA ALA A 158 -4.74 -7.19 -20.54
C ALA A 158 -5.41 -8.54 -20.22
N SER A 159 -4.63 -9.51 -19.73
CA SER A 159 -5.17 -10.81 -19.31
C SER A 159 -6.02 -10.71 -18.05
N GLY A 160 -5.65 -9.88 -17.07
CA GLY A 160 -6.42 -9.64 -15.86
C GLY A 160 -7.79 -9.01 -16.11
N GLN A 161 -7.88 -8.16 -17.13
CA GLN A 161 -9.14 -7.52 -17.55
C GLN A 161 -10.17 -8.51 -18.10
N ILE A 162 -9.75 -9.60 -18.73
CA ILE A 162 -10.62 -10.59 -19.36
C ILE A 162 -10.70 -11.93 -18.60
N GLY A 163 -10.37 -11.93 -17.31
CA GLY A 163 -10.48 -13.12 -16.45
C GLY A 163 -9.26 -14.04 -16.46
N GLY A 164 -8.13 -13.63 -17.03
CA GLY A 164 -6.86 -14.37 -17.03
C GLY A 164 -6.09 -14.30 -15.69
N ASN A 165 -6.82 -14.32 -14.57
CA ASN A 165 -6.23 -14.38 -13.24
C ASN A 165 -6.12 -15.82 -12.72
N THR A 166 -5.38 -16.01 -11.61
CA THR A 166 -5.13 -17.33 -11.03
C THR A 166 -6.32 -17.90 -10.23
N VAL A 167 -7.34 -17.08 -9.95
CA VAL A 167 -8.53 -17.48 -9.19
C VAL A 167 -9.70 -17.65 -10.15
N PRO A 168 -10.14 -18.88 -10.48
CA PRO A 168 -11.24 -19.12 -11.40
C PRO A 168 -12.55 -18.45 -10.94
N GLY A 169 -13.26 -17.82 -11.86
CA GLY A 169 -14.56 -17.18 -11.60
C GLY A 169 -14.48 -15.83 -10.86
N LEU A 170 -13.31 -15.35 -10.48
CA LEU A 170 -13.14 -14.04 -9.86
C LEU A 170 -13.03 -12.94 -10.94
N TRP A 171 -13.96 -11.98 -10.91
CA TRP A 171 -13.88 -10.79 -11.75
C TRP A 171 -13.13 -9.66 -11.02
N LEU A 172 -11.80 -9.56 -11.25
CA LEU A 172 -10.91 -8.63 -10.56
C LEU A 172 -11.36 -7.17 -10.69
N LEU A 173 -11.73 -6.73 -11.89
CA LEU A 173 -12.17 -5.34 -12.12
C LEU A 173 -13.42 -5.01 -11.32
N GLY A 174 -14.38 -5.93 -11.27
CA GLY A 174 -15.60 -5.74 -10.49
C GLY A 174 -15.36 -5.69 -8.99
N VAL A 175 -14.45 -6.51 -8.49
CA VAL A 175 -14.03 -6.47 -7.08
C VAL A 175 -13.41 -5.10 -6.75
N ASN A 176 -12.44 -4.64 -7.54
CA ASN A 176 -11.81 -3.34 -7.32
C ASN A 176 -12.80 -2.18 -7.48
N GLN A 177 -13.68 -2.24 -8.48
CA GLN A 177 -14.73 -1.23 -8.67
C GLN A 177 -15.65 -1.12 -7.45
N ARG A 178 -16.03 -2.26 -6.85
CA ARG A 178 -16.84 -2.29 -5.61
C ARG A 178 -16.05 -1.77 -4.41
N LEU A 179 -14.78 -2.09 -4.31
CA LEU A 179 -13.89 -1.58 -3.28
C LEU A 179 -13.81 -0.05 -3.34
N MET A 180 -13.55 0.49 -4.52
CA MET A 180 -13.46 1.95 -4.72
C MET A 180 -14.80 2.65 -4.48
N ALA A 181 -15.91 2.08 -4.94
CA ALA A 181 -17.24 2.68 -4.83
C ALA A 181 -17.79 2.75 -3.40
N ARG A 182 -17.19 2.05 -2.43
CA ARG A 182 -17.60 2.14 -1.01
C ARG A 182 -16.85 3.19 -0.22
N GLN A 183 -15.84 3.81 -0.81
CA GLN A 183 -15.11 4.90 -0.17
C GLN A 183 -15.97 6.17 -0.12
N LYS A 184 -15.65 7.07 0.82
CA LYS A 184 -16.37 8.33 0.96
C LYS A 184 -16.07 9.26 -0.25
N PRO A 185 -17.03 10.10 -0.67
CA PRO A 185 -16.80 11.09 -1.70
C PRO A 185 -15.62 12.01 -1.36
N GLY A 186 -14.79 12.35 -2.35
CA GLY A 186 -13.64 13.24 -2.20
C GLY A 186 -12.35 12.56 -1.75
N VAL A 187 -12.40 11.34 -1.18
CA VAL A 187 -11.22 10.59 -0.77
C VAL A 187 -10.28 10.35 -1.95
N PHE A 188 -10.83 9.94 -3.09
CA PHE A 188 -10.03 9.63 -4.26
C PHE A 188 -9.22 10.82 -4.76
N HIS A 189 -9.86 11.99 -4.85
CA HIS A 189 -9.16 13.22 -5.25
C HIS A 189 -8.08 13.60 -4.24
N ALA A 190 -8.36 13.51 -2.93
CA ALA A 190 -7.40 13.84 -1.89
C ALA A 190 -6.15 12.95 -1.96
N ASP A 191 -6.32 11.64 -2.13
CA ASP A 191 -5.22 10.69 -2.26
C ASP A 191 -4.35 10.96 -3.50
N LEU A 192 -4.99 11.17 -4.66
CA LEU A 192 -4.27 11.45 -5.90
C LEU A 192 -3.56 12.80 -5.83
N ALA A 193 -4.16 13.81 -5.20
CA ALA A 193 -3.53 15.11 -4.98
C ALA A 193 -2.31 14.99 -4.06
N ALA A 194 -2.39 14.19 -2.99
CA ALA A 194 -1.26 13.93 -2.10
C ALA A 194 -0.11 13.24 -2.84
N CYS A 195 -0.39 12.22 -3.68
CA CYS A 195 0.63 11.57 -4.51
C CYS A 195 1.28 12.56 -5.50
N ASN A 196 0.46 13.37 -6.19
CA ASN A 196 0.93 14.33 -7.19
C ASN A 196 1.76 15.47 -6.59
N ALA A 197 1.45 15.87 -5.36
CA ALA A 197 2.18 16.92 -4.64
C ALA A 197 3.46 16.43 -3.95
N TYR A 198 3.69 15.12 -3.88
CA TYR A 198 4.87 14.58 -3.21
C TYR A 198 6.14 14.81 -4.00
N VAL A 199 7.06 15.61 -3.45
CA VAL A 199 8.21 16.17 -4.17
C VAL A 199 9.56 15.51 -3.86
N ARG A 200 9.57 14.39 -3.13
CA ARG A 200 10.81 13.66 -2.85
C ARG A 200 11.45 13.16 -4.15
N THR A 201 12.77 13.21 -4.22
CA THR A 201 13.55 12.82 -5.41
C THR A 201 14.39 11.57 -5.14
N LEU A 202 14.84 10.88 -6.19
CA LEU A 202 15.57 9.62 -6.08
C LEU A 202 16.88 9.74 -5.28
N ASP A 203 17.60 10.85 -5.41
CA ASP A 203 18.87 11.10 -4.69
C ASP A 203 18.69 11.13 -3.17
N THR A 204 17.49 11.52 -2.70
CA THR A 204 17.20 11.55 -1.25
C THR A 204 16.97 10.15 -0.66
N LEU A 205 16.87 9.10 -1.46
CA LEU A 205 16.64 7.72 -0.99
C LEU A 205 17.92 7.05 -0.49
N SER A 206 19.08 7.61 -0.78
CA SER A 206 20.39 7.11 -0.33
C SER A 206 20.55 7.06 1.20
N VAL A 207 19.72 7.80 1.95
CA VAL A 207 19.71 7.79 3.43
C VAL A 207 18.95 6.62 4.04
N ILE A 208 18.20 5.85 3.25
CA ILE A 208 17.43 4.70 3.74
C ILE A 208 18.40 3.60 4.13
N ALA A 209 18.47 3.31 5.42
CA ALA A 209 19.33 2.27 5.99
C ALA A 209 18.60 0.92 6.17
N ALA A 210 17.28 0.94 6.29
CA ALA A 210 16.49 -0.28 6.43
C ALA A 210 16.56 -1.12 5.14
N PRO A 211 16.56 -2.47 5.21
CA PRO A 211 16.41 -3.32 4.04
C PRO A 211 15.14 -2.98 3.26
N VAL A 212 15.25 -2.92 1.92
CA VAL A 212 14.11 -2.61 1.04
C VAL A 212 13.95 -3.65 -0.06
N LEU A 213 12.71 -4.09 -0.28
CA LEU A 213 12.28 -4.85 -1.43
C LEU A 213 11.35 -4.01 -2.30
N VAL A 214 11.69 -3.83 -3.57
CA VAL A 214 10.79 -3.26 -4.57
C VAL A 214 10.10 -4.40 -5.31
N ILE A 215 8.77 -4.37 -5.40
CA ILE A 215 7.97 -5.37 -6.15
C ILE A 215 7.26 -4.64 -7.30
N ALA A 216 7.52 -5.06 -8.53
CA ALA A 216 6.98 -4.41 -9.73
C ALA A 216 6.26 -5.40 -10.64
N GLY A 217 5.10 -5.02 -11.16
CA GLY A 217 4.39 -5.78 -12.19
C GLY A 217 5.03 -5.59 -13.57
N SER A 218 5.31 -6.67 -14.29
CA SER A 218 5.99 -6.57 -15.59
C SER A 218 5.17 -5.86 -16.68
N GLN A 219 3.86 -5.70 -16.47
CA GLN A 219 2.92 -4.99 -17.36
C GLN A 219 2.29 -3.77 -16.69
N ASP A 220 2.86 -3.29 -15.58
CA ASP A 220 2.37 -2.10 -14.88
C ASP A 220 2.52 -0.85 -15.77
N LYS A 221 1.38 -0.22 -16.10
CA LYS A 221 1.31 1.00 -16.91
C LYS A 221 1.29 2.26 -16.06
N MET A 222 1.00 2.15 -14.77
CA MET A 222 0.92 3.29 -13.85
C MET A 222 2.29 3.59 -13.24
N THR A 223 2.97 2.55 -12.73
CA THR A 223 4.32 2.64 -12.18
C THR A 223 5.22 1.64 -12.92
N SER A 224 5.70 2.05 -14.09
CA SER A 224 6.35 1.11 -15.00
C SER A 224 7.57 0.41 -14.36
N PRO A 225 7.91 -0.82 -14.80
CA PRO A 225 9.08 -1.55 -14.32
C PRO A 225 10.37 -0.75 -14.40
N LYS A 226 10.50 0.14 -15.38
CA LYS A 226 11.67 1.02 -15.55
C LYS A 226 11.79 1.99 -14.37
N VAL A 227 10.69 2.58 -13.94
CA VAL A 227 10.67 3.55 -12.81
C VAL A 227 10.89 2.83 -11.49
N ALA A 228 10.25 1.67 -11.30
CA ALA A 228 10.46 0.82 -10.12
C ALA A 228 11.94 0.42 -9.97
N LYS A 229 12.61 0.06 -11.08
CA LYS A 229 14.05 -0.21 -11.11
C LYS A 229 14.90 1.01 -10.76
N ALA A 230 14.47 2.23 -11.15
CA ALA A 230 15.17 3.45 -10.77
C ALA A 230 15.06 3.72 -9.26
N VAL A 231 13.88 3.49 -8.65
CA VAL A 231 13.70 3.56 -7.20
C VAL A 231 14.59 2.54 -6.50
N GLN A 232 14.61 1.29 -6.95
CA GLN A 232 15.47 0.24 -6.40
C GLN A 232 16.95 0.63 -6.45
N ALA A 233 17.42 1.16 -7.58
CA ALA A 233 18.82 1.54 -7.77
C ALA A 233 19.25 2.73 -6.90
N ALA A 234 18.29 3.59 -6.47
CA ALA A 234 18.55 4.74 -5.62
C ALA A 234 18.63 4.39 -4.13
N ILE A 235 18.21 3.19 -3.72
CA ILE A 235 18.22 2.75 -2.32
C ILE A 235 19.36 1.76 -2.11
N PRO A 236 20.32 2.03 -1.22
CA PRO A 236 21.46 1.14 -0.98
C PRO A 236 20.99 -0.27 -0.56
N GLY A 237 21.50 -1.30 -1.24
CA GLY A 237 21.19 -2.69 -0.91
C GLY A 237 19.76 -3.16 -1.22
N ALA A 238 18.92 -2.34 -1.85
CA ALA A 238 17.55 -2.74 -2.17
C ALA A 238 17.49 -3.87 -3.20
N CYS A 239 16.57 -4.80 -2.97
CA CYS A 239 16.25 -5.89 -3.89
C CYS A 239 15.09 -5.52 -4.83
N LEU A 240 14.99 -6.19 -5.98
CA LEU A 240 13.89 -6.05 -6.93
C LEU A 240 13.28 -7.41 -7.24
N ALA A 241 11.96 -7.54 -7.06
CA ALA A 241 11.16 -8.66 -7.52
C ALA A 241 10.24 -8.21 -8.66
N SER A 242 10.36 -8.84 -9.83
CA SER A 242 9.49 -8.58 -10.98
C SER A 242 8.40 -9.66 -11.07
N ILE A 243 7.14 -9.27 -11.00
CA ILE A 243 6.00 -10.18 -11.08
C ILE A 243 5.52 -10.28 -12.53
N ALA A 244 5.78 -11.43 -13.13
CA ALA A 244 5.46 -11.68 -14.54
C ALA A 244 3.94 -11.64 -14.80
N GLY A 245 3.54 -10.99 -15.90
CA GLY A 245 2.15 -10.95 -16.38
C GLY A 245 1.18 -10.19 -15.48
N SER A 246 1.66 -9.30 -14.62
CA SER A 246 0.84 -8.49 -13.73
C SER A 246 0.95 -7.00 -14.07
N GLY A 247 -0.15 -6.29 -13.93
CA GLY A 247 -0.22 -4.84 -13.97
C GLY A 247 0.07 -4.21 -12.61
N HIS A 248 -0.57 -3.07 -12.32
CA HIS A 248 -0.42 -2.32 -11.07
C HIS A 248 -1.12 -2.99 -9.86
N ALA A 249 -2.20 -3.73 -10.10
CA ALA A 249 -2.95 -4.45 -9.07
C ALA A 249 -2.33 -5.82 -8.76
N LEU A 250 -1.01 -5.87 -8.55
CA LEU A 250 -0.20 -7.09 -8.41
C LEU A 250 -0.77 -8.06 -7.37
N MET A 251 -1.18 -7.54 -6.20
CA MET A 251 -1.66 -8.32 -5.07
C MET A 251 -2.93 -9.11 -5.42
N ALA A 252 -3.71 -8.62 -6.38
CA ALA A 252 -4.93 -9.27 -6.86
C ALA A 252 -4.68 -10.15 -8.08
N GLU A 253 -3.82 -9.71 -9.02
CA GLU A 253 -3.57 -10.43 -10.26
C GLU A 253 -2.66 -11.65 -10.08
N ARG A 254 -1.69 -11.56 -9.19
CA ARG A 254 -0.68 -12.60 -8.91
C ARG A 254 -0.43 -12.71 -7.41
N PRO A 255 -1.48 -13.05 -6.62
CA PRO A 255 -1.44 -13.01 -5.16
C PRO A 255 -0.32 -13.88 -4.57
N ASP A 256 -0.14 -15.09 -5.11
CA ASP A 256 0.84 -16.04 -4.59
C ASP A 256 2.28 -15.54 -4.86
N ALA A 257 2.56 -15.05 -6.07
CA ALA A 257 3.89 -14.55 -6.41
C ALA A 257 4.28 -13.31 -5.57
N VAL A 258 3.30 -12.43 -5.28
CA VAL A 258 3.52 -11.29 -4.37
C VAL A 258 3.72 -11.78 -2.94
N LEU A 259 2.93 -12.76 -2.49
CA LEU A 259 3.06 -13.35 -1.16
C LEU A 259 4.43 -14.03 -0.98
N ASP A 260 4.86 -14.85 -1.94
CA ASP A 260 6.16 -15.54 -1.90
C ASP A 260 7.34 -14.55 -1.81
N ALA A 261 7.28 -13.45 -2.58
CA ALA A 261 8.28 -12.40 -2.51
C ALA A 261 8.30 -11.71 -1.14
N LEU A 262 7.13 -11.45 -0.55
CA LEU A 262 7.01 -10.87 0.79
C LEU A 262 7.49 -11.84 1.87
N ILE A 263 7.13 -13.13 1.79
CA ILE A 263 7.58 -14.14 2.74
C ILE A 263 9.11 -14.22 2.70
N SER A 264 9.68 -14.41 1.50
CA SER A 264 11.13 -14.51 1.33
C SER A 264 11.87 -13.31 1.91
N PHE A 265 11.30 -12.11 1.84
CA PHE A 265 11.93 -10.89 2.33
C PHE A 265 11.68 -10.65 3.82
N LEU A 266 10.43 -10.77 4.29
CA LEU A 266 10.05 -10.38 5.66
C LEU A 266 10.41 -11.41 6.73
N THR A 267 10.71 -12.66 6.34
CA THR A 267 11.08 -13.73 7.28
C THR A 267 12.59 -14.00 7.36
N GLN A 268 13.40 -13.21 6.65
CA GLN A 268 14.86 -13.25 6.82
C GLN A 268 15.24 -12.67 8.18
N GLU A 269 16.07 -13.42 8.95
CA GLU A 269 16.61 -13.00 10.24
C GLU A 269 17.72 -11.95 10.09
#